data_34719190b2402182b0ab020079ad4a67
#
_entry.id   34719190b2402182b0ab020079ad4a67
#
_cell.length_a   1.000
_cell.length_b   1.000
_cell.length_c   1.000
_cell.angle_alpha   90.00
_cell.angle_beta   90.00
_cell.angle_gamma   90.00
#
_symmetry.space_group_name_H-M   'P 1'
#
loop_
_entity.id
_entity.type
_entity.pdbx_description
1 polymer ?
#
loop_
_entity_poly.entity_id
_entity_poly.type
_entity_poly.pdbx_seq_one_letter_code
_entity_poly.pdbx_strand_id
1 'polypeptide(L)'
;TVSGLVATDSVYIYFNGADSNKLKADATTESFTGALTTDGSYIATIKSRDIAGNLSLASSGLNFRLDTTPFTPTTTPNLLAEFDSGMSSSDDITNSRVPQFEVTQLPSISDSLYLYIQSGITNQLIQKTIKGYNITKDTLSVPDTSKLGSGEFTVTYTVLDSAGNVSVPSNPMTLYIDYTAPNNPGEPILNSSSDKGESNADRLTNQDRVDITLTNILPGYSGLIYLADGVD
;
A
#
# COMPACT_ATOMS: atom_id res chain seq x y z
N THR A 1 2.26 29.07 24.33
CA THR A 1 1.70 30.12 25.25
C THR A 1 2.53 30.17 26.51
N VAL A 2 2.84 31.35 26.96
CA VAL A 2 3.57 31.63 28.21
C VAL A 2 2.59 32.26 29.18
N SER A 3 2.63 31.89 30.47
CA SER A 3 1.75 32.39 31.48
C SER A 3 2.51 32.86 32.73
N GLY A 4 1.86 33.60 33.61
CA GLY A 4 2.46 34.15 34.83
C GLY A 4 3.35 35.38 34.60
N LEU A 5 3.18 36.07 33.47
CA LEU A 5 3.91 37.29 33.14
C LEU A 5 3.30 38.53 33.83
N VAL A 6 4.11 39.55 34.05
CA VAL A 6 3.66 40.89 34.42
C VAL A 6 3.60 41.71 33.13
N ALA A 7 2.51 42.46 32.94
CA ALA A 7 2.38 43.38 31.79
C ALA A 7 3.54 44.37 31.83
N THR A 8 4.31 44.54 30.80
CA THR A 8 5.53 45.31 30.64
C THR A 8 6.84 44.51 30.62
N ASP A 9 6.84 43.26 31.07
CA ASP A 9 8.02 42.43 30.97
C ASP A 9 8.33 42.06 29.52
N SER A 10 9.59 41.78 29.24
CA SER A 10 10.00 41.17 27.97
C SER A 10 10.25 39.68 28.17
N VAL A 11 9.75 38.86 27.28
CA VAL A 11 9.96 37.43 27.30
C VAL A 11 10.91 37.01 26.18
N TYR A 12 11.88 36.19 26.53
CA TYR A 12 12.86 35.60 25.64
C TYR A 12 12.61 34.13 25.54
N ILE A 13 12.52 33.62 24.31
CA ILE A 13 12.35 32.21 24.02
C ILE A 13 13.66 31.64 23.46
N TYR A 14 14.07 30.53 24.01
CA TYR A 14 15.30 29.81 23.66
C TYR A 14 14.95 28.42 23.12
N PHE A 15 15.49 28.05 21.98
CA PHE A 15 15.47 26.69 21.52
C PHE A 15 16.88 26.10 21.60
N ASN A 16 17.01 24.96 22.27
CA ASN A 16 18.30 24.31 22.55
C ASN A 16 19.37 25.28 23.16
N GLY A 17 18.90 26.21 23.99
CA GLY A 17 19.76 27.21 24.64
C GLY A 17 20.14 28.41 23.76
N ALA A 18 19.81 28.43 22.47
CA ALA A 18 20.02 29.61 21.63
C ALA A 18 18.82 30.58 21.70
N ASP A 19 19.11 31.86 21.77
CA ASP A 19 18.09 32.92 21.72
C ASP A 19 17.41 32.95 20.38
N SER A 20 16.10 32.74 20.35
CA SER A 20 15.35 32.67 19.08
C SER A 20 14.41 33.86 18.86
N ASN A 21 13.87 34.48 19.92
CA ASN A 21 13.00 35.64 19.79
C ASN A 21 12.74 36.35 21.10
N LYS A 22 12.30 37.62 20.97
CA LYS A 22 11.90 38.48 22.09
C LYS A 22 10.46 38.95 21.86
N LEU A 23 9.62 38.78 22.88
CA LEU A 23 8.27 39.33 22.92
C LEU A 23 8.17 40.35 24.04
N LYS A 24 7.38 41.41 23.87
CA LYS A 24 6.91 42.23 24.95
C LYS A 24 5.61 41.65 25.49
N ALA A 25 5.56 41.34 26.76
CA ALA A 25 4.33 40.89 27.37
C ALA A 25 3.39 42.07 27.60
N ASP A 26 2.20 42.04 27.06
CA ASP A 26 1.12 42.98 27.31
C ASP A 26 -0.04 42.35 28.09
N ALA A 27 0.07 41.04 28.36
CA ALA A 27 -0.85 40.25 29.17
C ALA A 27 -0.09 39.23 30.02
N THR A 28 -0.79 38.58 30.95
CA THR A 28 -0.22 37.51 31.81
C THR A 28 -0.03 36.20 31.05
N THR A 29 -0.50 36.12 29.81
CA THR A 29 -0.36 34.95 28.89
C THR A 29 -0.10 35.45 27.49
N GLU A 30 0.99 34.97 26.88
CA GLU A 30 1.40 35.35 25.55
C GLU A 30 1.59 34.13 24.68
N SER A 31 1.40 34.30 23.35
CA SER A 31 1.67 33.29 22.35
C SER A 31 2.83 33.71 21.45
N PHE A 32 3.72 32.77 21.22
CA PHE A 32 4.85 32.94 20.31
C PHE A 32 4.63 32.09 19.07
N THR A 33 4.82 32.70 17.89
CA THR A 33 4.90 32.01 16.62
C THR A 33 6.28 32.28 16.01
N GLY A 34 7.03 31.21 15.78
CA GLY A 34 8.36 31.26 15.17
C GLY A 34 8.55 30.11 14.18
N ALA A 35 9.44 30.29 13.22
CA ALA A 35 9.79 29.26 12.24
C ALA A 35 11.03 28.50 12.70
N LEU A 36 10.94 27.20 12.72
CA LEU A 36 12.07 26.26 12.82
C LEU A 36 12.30 25.68 11.43
N THR A 37 13.53 25.56 10.99
CA THR A 37 13.88 25.18 9.62
C THR A 37 14.66 23.87 9.54
N THR A 38 15.02 23.29 10.67
CA THR A 38 15.84 22.08 10.70
C THR A 38 15.13 21.02 11.52
N ASP A 39 14.94 19.83 10.94
CA ASP A 39 14.38 18.69 11.64
C ASP A 39 15.26 18.28 12.82
N GLY A 40 14.64 17.87 13.91
CA GLY A 40 15.35 17.45 15.10
C GLY A 40 14.58 17.62 16.39
N SER A 41 15.24 17.27 17.50
CA SER A 41 14.68 17.44 18.84
C SER A 41 15.01 18.82 19.37
N TYR A 42 14.01 19.47 19.97
CA TYR A 42 14.11 20.80 20.56
C TYR A 42 13.70 20.78 22.01
N ILE A 43 14.37 21.63 22.78
CA ILE A 43 13.98 21.99 24.14
C ILE A 43 13.71 23.48 24.14
N ALA A 44 12.45 23.87 24.30
CA ALA A 44 12.07 25.27 24.43
C ALA A 44 12.08 25.67 25.91
N THR A 45 12.76 26.75 26.23
CA THR A 45 12.75 27.41 27.55
C THR A 45 12.45 28.89 27.40
N ILE A 46 11.99 29.53 28.41
CA ILE A 46 11.75 30.96 28.44
C ILE A 46 12.43 31.63 29.65
N LYS A 47 12.76 32.89 29.48
CA LYS A 47 13.13 33.81 30.58
C LYS A 47 12.35 35.10 30.42
N SER A 48 11.99 35.72 31.53
CA SER A 48 11.42 37.06 31.55
C SER A 48 12.46 38.09 31.99
N ARG A 49 12.33 39.32 31.48
CA ARG A 49 13.15 40.45 31.85
C ARG A 49 12.24 41.59 32.28
N ASP A 50 12.43 42.07 33.49
CA ASP A 50 11.64 43.16 34.01
C ASP A 50 12.03 44.52 33.41
N ILE A 51 11.29 45.58 33.79
CA ILE A 51 11.52 46.94 33.30
C ILE A 51 12.86 47.51 33.79
N ALA A 52 13.39 47.00 34.90
CA ALA A 52 14.69 47.39 35.45
C ALA A 52 15.87 46.66 34.76
N GLY A 53 15.57 45.69 33.93
CA GLY A 53 16.57 44.93 33.16
C GLY A 53 16.99 43.62 33.81
N ASN A 54 16.40 43.22 34.94
CA ASN A 54 16.73 41.97 35.58
C ASN A 54 16.15 40.77 34.83
N LEU A 55 16.96 39.71 34.68
CA LEU A 55 16.59 38.50 33.95
C LEU A 55 16.26 37.37 34.92
N SER A 56 15.13 36.69 34.72
CA SER A 56 14.73 35.52 35.51
C SER A 56 15.63 34.31 35.24
N LEU A 57 15.54 33.29 36.09
CA LEU A 57 15.99 31.95 35.75
C LEU A 57 15.17 31.40 34.55
N ALA A 58 15.72 30.42 33.86
CA ALA A 58 14.98 29.73 32.80
C ALA A 58 13.84 28.91 33.40
N SER A 59 12.73 28.83 32.65
CA SER A 59 11.64 27.88 32.94
C SER A 59 12.12 26.44 32.82
N SER A 60 11.29 25.49 33.25
CA SER A 60 11.41 24.10 32.84
C SER A 60 11.31 24.01 31.30
N GLY A 61 11.99 23.02 30.69
CA GLY A 61 12.03 22.84 29.27
C GLY A 61 10.76 22.13 28.72
N LEU A 62 10.25 22.63 27.61
CA LEU A 62 9.27 21.91 26.78
C LEU A 62 10.04 21.14 25.71
N ASN A 63 9.97 19.81 25.74
CA ASN A 63 10.57 18.96 24.73
C ASN A 63 9.58 18.70 23.60
N PHE A 64 10.03 18.86 22.38
CA PHE A 64 9.27 18.48 21.17
C PHE A 64 10.23 18.14 20.04
N ARG A 65 9.72 17.50 18.99
CA ARG A 65 10.47 17.18 17.78
C ARG A 65 9.83 17.88 16.58
N LEU A 66 10.65 18.51 15.74
CA LEU A 66 10.28 18.92 14.39
C LEU A 66 10.64 17.80 13.45
N ASP A 67 9.73 17.44 12.57
CA ASP A 67 9.91 16.51 11.46
C ASP A 67 9.09 17.03 10.29
N THR A 68 9.75 17.54 9.27
CA THR A 68 9.13 18.10 8.06
C THR A 68 9.47 17.28 6.82
N THR A 69 10.19 16.19 7.01
CA THR A 69 10.71 15.38 5.91
C THR A 69 9.81 14.16 5.67
N PRO A 70 9.04 14.12 4.55
CA PRO A 70 8.26 12.95 4.21
C PRO A 70 9.14 11.76 3.85
N PHE A 71 8.66 10.57 4.11
CA PHE A 71 9.29 9.34 3.65
C PHE A 71 9.34 9.31 2.10
N THR A 72 10.37 8.67 1.54
CA THR A 72 10.47 8.43 0.10
C THR A 72 10.40 6.93 -0.17
N PRO A 73 9.26 6.41 -0.71
CA PRO A 73 9.15 5.01 -1.10
C PRO A 73 10.16 4.65 -2.19
N THR A 74 10.89 3.56 -2.01
CA THR A 74 11.89 3.07 -2.98
C THR A 74 11.52 1.73 -3.60
N THR A 75 10.47 1.08 -3.09
CA THR A 75 9.98 -0.22 -3.57
C THR A 75 8.63 -0.09 -4.25
N THR A 76 8.29 -1.05 -5.12
CA THR A 76 6.95 -1.25 -5.64
C THR A 76 6.13 -2.12 -4.69
N PRO A 77 4.79 -2.02 -4.65
CA PRO A 77 3.97 -3.09 -4.10
C PRO A 77 4.25 -4.40 -4.84
N ASN A 78 4.08 -5.54 -4.20
CA ASN A 78 4.22 -6.86 -4.79
C ASN A 78 2.97 -7.69 -4.53
N LEU A 79 2.36 -8.27 -5.56
CA LEU A 79 1.24 -9.18 -5.39
C LEU A 79 1.72 -10.42 -4.63
N LEU A 80 1.02 -10.81 -3.57
CA LEU A 80 1.36 -12.03 -2.85
C LEU A 80 1.15 -13.26 -3.73
N ALA A 81 2.11 -14.18 -3.74
CA ALA A 81 2.11 -15.37 -4.59
C ALA A 81 0.84 -16.25 -4.42
N GLU A 82 0.21 -16.23 -3.25
CA GLU A 82 -1.06 -16.93 -3.00
C GLU A 82 -2.27 -16.27 -3.69
N PHE A 83 -2.15 -15.01 -4.10
CA PHE A 83 -3.13 -14.26 -4.87
C PHE A 83 -2.75 -14.13 -6.34
N ASP A 84 -1.55 -14.50 -6.72
CA ASP A 84 -1.06 -14.54 -8.10
C ASP A 84 -1.41 -15.90 -8.72
N SER A 85 -2.64 -15.98 -9.24
CA SER A 85 -3.33 -17.24 -9.52
C SER A 85 -3.24 -17.72 -10.96
N GLY A 86 -2.41 -17.13 -11.78
CA GLY A 86 -2.21 -17.49 -13.16
C GLY A 86 -1.37 -18.75 -13.38
N MET A 87 -0.74 -18.85 -14.54
CA MET A 87 0.22 -19.91 -14.86
C MET A 87 1.55 -19.72 -14.12
N SER A 88 1.82 -18.53 -13.65
CA SER A 88 2.95 -18.13 -12.83
C SER A 88 2.45 -17.49 -11.54
N SER A 89 3.18 -17.64 -10.45
CA SER A 89 2.93 -16.96 -9.17
C SER A 89 3.78 -15.69 -9.01
N SER A 90 4.21 -15.10 -10.13
CA SER A 90 5.08 -13.92 -10.16
C SER A 90 4.91 -13.07 -11.44
N ASP A 91 3.76 -13.16 -12.12
CA ASP A 91 3.48 -12.39 -13.33
C ASP A 91 2.42 -11.29 -13.12
N ASP A 92 1.96 -11.14 -11.87
CA ASP A 92 0.97 -10.14 -11.46
C ASP A 92 -0.38 -10.28 -12.19
N ILE A 93 -0.71 -11.51 -12.66
CA ILE A 93 -1.99 -11.84 -13.29
C ILE A 93 -2.81 -12.70 -12.33
N THR A 94 -4.04 -12.27 -12.03
CA THR A 94 -4.87 -12.95 -11.04
C THR A 94 -6.33 -13.02 -11.42
N ASN A 95 -7.02 -14.06 -10.94
CA ASN A 95 -8.49 -14.12 -10.93
C ASN A 95 -9.10 -13.61 -9.62
N SER A 96 -8.28 -13.21 -8.66
CA SER A 96 -8.74 -12.68 -7.40
C SER A 96 -9.24 -11.24 -7.55
N ARG A 97 -10.45 -10.99 -7.12
CA ARG A 97 -11.04 -9.65 -7.06
C ARG A 97 -10.71 -8.89 -5.77
N VAL A 98 -10.04 -9.55 -4.86
CA VAL A 98 -9.61 -9.03 -3.54
C VAL A 98 -8.14 -9.37 -3.28
N PRO A 99 -7.24 -8.98 -4.21
CA PRO A 99 -5.83 -9.30 -4.11
C PRO A 99 -5.20 -8.68 -2.85
N GLN A 100 -4.08 -9.25 -2.42
CA GLN A 100 -3.25 -8.73 -1.35
C GLN A 100 -1.85 -8.43 -1.84
N PHE A 101 -1.28 -7.35 -1.32
CA PHE A 101 0.01 -6.84 -1.73
C PHE A 101 0.94 -6.73 -0.53
N GLU A 102 2.18 -7.15 -0.71
CA GLU A 102 3.26 -6.88 0.23
C GLU A 102 3.93 -5.55 -0.14
N VAL A 103 4.17 -4.70 0.84
CA VAL A 103 5.04 -3.53 0.76
C VAL A 103 6.20 -3.70 1.72
N THR A 104 7.39 -3.31 1.29
CA THR A 104 8.64 -3.50 2.04
C THR A 104 9.36 -2.17 2.26
N GLN A 105 10.40 -2.17 3.09
CA GLN A 105 11.23 -0.99 3.42
C GLN A 105 10.42 0.17 4.01
N LEU A 106 9.51 -0.15 4.92
CA LEU A 106 8.70 0.84 5.62
C LEU A 106 9.51 1.57 6.69
N PRO A 107 9.25 2.89 6.90
CA PRO A 107 10.16 3.74 7.66
C PRO A 107 10.02 3.63 9.19
N SER A 108 8.84 3.50 9.72
CA SER A 108 8.60 3.61 11.16
C SER A 108 7.35 2.89 11.63
N ILE A 109 7.31 2.67 12.94
CA ILE A 109 6.28 1.92 13.67
C ILE A 109 4.94 2.63 13.82
N SER A 110 4.88 3.96 13.60
CA SER A 110 3.67 4.77 13.83
C SER A 110 3.01 5.26 12.55
N ASP A 111 3.54 4.88 11.40
CA ASP A 111 3.13 5.44 10.12
C ASP A 111 1.88 4.77 9.59
N SER A 112 1.12 5.50 8.78
CA SER A 112 -0.05 4.98 8.09
C SER A 112 0.29 4.71 6.62
N LEU A 113 -0.17 3.57 6.11
CA LEU A 113 -0.07 3.20 4.71
C LEU A 113 -1.40 3.41 4.01
N TYR A 114 -1.34 3.95 2.80
CA TYR A 114 -2.50 4.14 1.93
C TYR A 114 -2.25 3.41 0.63
N LEU A 115 -3.09 2.43 0.31
CA LEU A 115 -3.07 1.70 -0.95
C LEU A 115 -3.98 2.38 -1.95
N TYR A 116 -3.47 2.67 -3.13
CA TYR A 116 -4.21 3.22 -4.25
C TYR A 116 -4.20 2.23 -5.41
N ILE A 117 -5.36 2.03 -6.02
CA ILE A 117 -5.52 1.25 -7.23
C ILE A 117 -6.19 2.12 -8.27
N GLN A 118 -5.54 2.25 -9.42
CA GLN A 118 -5.99 3.07 -10.53
C GLN A 118 -6.38 2.18 -11.71
N SER A 119 -7.57 2.45 -12.27
CA SER A 119 -8.00 1.93 -13.55
C SER A 119 -8.28 3.10 -14.50
N GLY A 120 -7.51 3.19 -15.58
CA GLY A 120 -7.59 4.33 -16.49
C GLY A 120 -7.21 5.64 -15.78
N ILE A 121 -8.12 6.62 -15.80
CA ILE A 121 -7.91 7.95 -15.18
C ILE A 121 -8.40 8.02 -13.72
N THR A 122 -9.05 6.98 -13.22
CA THR A 122 -9.62 6.96 -11.86
C THR A 122 -8.62 6.39 -10.87
N ASN A 123 -8.12 7.23 -9.98
CA ASN A 123 -7.26 6.80 -8.87
C ASN A 123 -8.13 6.66 -7.61
N GLN A 124 -8.29 5.44 -7.13
CA GLN A 124 -9.13 5.14 -5.97
C GLN A 124 -8.28 4.73 -4.77
N LEU A 125 -8.52 5.38 -3.62
CA LEU A 125 -7.99 4.91 -2.35
C LEU A 125 -8.75 3.65 -1.93
N ILE A 126 -8.06 2.51 -1.91
CA ILE A 126 -8.65 1.21 -1.58
C ILE A 126 -8.54 0.91 -0.10
N GLN A 127 -7.39 1.18 0.49
CA GLN A 127 -7.16 0.84 1.89
C GLN A 127 -6.28 1.87 2.58
N LYS A 128 -6.63 2.15 3.85
CA LYS A 128 -5.78 2.83 4.82
C LYS A 128 -5.46 1.87 5.94
N THR A 129 -4.19 1.65 6.21
CA THR A 129 -3.73 0.86 7.36
C THR A 129 -2.92 1.75 8.31
N ILE A 130 -3.29 1.73 9.58
CA ILE A 130 -2.52 2.39 10.65
C ILE A 130 -1.73 1.30 11.35
N LYS A 131 -0.42 1.43 11.39
CA LYS A 131 0.47 0.45 12.03
C LYS A 131 1.17 1.05 13.22
N GLY A 132 1.26 0.26 14.29
CA GLY A 132 1.91 0.62 15.54
C GLY A 132 3.13 -0.26 15.88
N TYR A 133 3.75 -0.92 14.90
CA TYR A 133 4.81 -1.89 15.15
C TYR A 133 6.02 -1.67 14.24
N ASN A 134 7.19 -2.02 14.76
CA ASN A 134 8.44 -1.97 14.00
C ASN A 134 8.47 -3.10 12.95
N ILE A 135 7.87 -2.82 11.82
CA ILE A 135 7.81 -3.74 10.68
C ILE A 135 8.53 -3.13 9.50
N THR A 136 9.38 -3.92 8.89
CA THR A 136 10.04 -3.56 7.64
C THR A 136 9.19 -3.88 6.42
N LYS A 137 8.08 -4.61 6.62
CA LYS A 137 7.13 -4.97 5.59
C LYS A 137 5.71 -5.06 6.15
N ASP A 138 4.72 -4.83 5.31
CA ASP A 138 3.31 -4.98 5.63
C ASP A 138 2.51 -5.53 4.44
N THR A 139 1.33 -6.06 4.73
CA THR A 139 0.39 -6.55 3.74
C THR A 139 -0.82 -5.63 3.66
N LEU A 140 -1.14 -5.19 2.46
CA LEU A 140 -2.31 -4.39 2.13
C LEU A 140 -3.29 -5.23 1.32
N SER A 141 -4.58 -5.20 1.67
CA SER A 141 -5.61 -6.04 1.05
C SER A 141 -6.68 -5.19 0.41
N VAL A 142 -7.19 -5.62 -0.73
CA VAL A 142 -8.45 -5.09 -1.27
C VAL A 142 -9.59 -5.67 -0.45
N PRO A 143 -10.41 -4.87 0.23
CA PRO A 143 -11.51 -5.38 1.03
C PRO A 143 -12.64 -5.91 0.14
N ASP A 144 -13.41 -6.87 0.66
CA ASP A 144 -14.58 -7.44 -0.03
C ASP A 144 -15.61 -6.41 -0.50
N THR A 145 -15.69 -5.28 0.20
CA THR A 145 -16.58 -4.16 -0.15
C THR A 145 -16.14 -3.38 -1.39
N SER A 146 -14.88 -3.59 -1.84
CA SER A 146 -14.25 -2.86 -2.95
C SER A 146 -13.74 -3.81 -4.04
N LYS A 147 -14.44 -4.94 -4.27
CA LYS A 147 -14.05 -5.95 -5.29
C LYS A 147 -13.77 -5.31 -6.64
N LEU A 148 -12.57 -5.61 -7.16
CA LEU A 148 -12.14 -5.11 -8.46
C LEU A 148 -12.83 -5.83 -9.60
N GLY A 149 -12.98 -5.14 -10.73
CA GLY A 149 -13.41 -5.71 -12.01
C GLY A 149 -12.28 -6.43 -12.75
N SER A 150 -12.57 -7.07 -13.90
CA SER A 150 -11.53 -7.51 -14.83
C SER A 150 -10.91 -6.29 -15.52
N GLY A 151 -9.60 -6.36 -15.77
CA GLY A 151 -8.85 -5.32 -16.46
C GLY A 151 -7.45 -5.09 -15.90
N GLU A 152 -6.78 -4.09 -16.45
CA GLU A 152 -5.47 -3.64 -16.01
C GLU A 152 -5.61 -2.54 -14.95
N PHE A 153 -4.78 -2.63 -13.92
CA PHE A 153 -4.72 -1.69 -12.82
C PHE A 153 -3.28 -1.28 -12.53
N THR A 154 -3.10 -0.03 -12.14
CA THR A 154 -1.85 0.46 -11.56
C THR A 154 -2.00 0.52 -10.05
N VAL A 155 -1.09 -0.12 -9.33
CA VAL A 155 -1.09 -0.18 -7.86
C VAL A 155 0.08 0.63 -7.33
N THR A 156 -0.20 1.55 -6.39
CA THR A 156 0.80 2.35 -5.68
C THR A 156 0.44 2.45 -4.20
N TYR A 157 1.39 2.85 -3.38
CA TYR A 157 1.12 3.22 -1.99
C TYR A 157 1.77 4.55 -1.62
N THR A 158 1.24 5.21 -0.60
CA THR A 158 1.88 6.35 0.08
C THR A 158 1.99 6.06 1.57
N VAL A 159 2.88 6.78 2.22
CA VAL A 159 3.11 6.73 3.67
C VAL A 159 2.78 8.08 4.27
N LEU A 160 1.99 8.09 5.33
CA LEU A 160 1.77 9.25 6.19
C LEU A 160 2.53 8.97 7.49
N ASP A 161 3.54 9.78 7.81
CA ASP A 161 4.30 9.61 9.03
C ASP A 161 3.58 10.16 10.27
N SER A 162 4.17 9.95 11.42
CA SER A 162 3.61 10.39 12.71
C SER A 162 3.60 11.91 12.91
N ALA A 163 4.38 12.65 12.12
CA ALA A 163 4.41 14.12 12.14
C ALA A 163 3.37 14.73 11.18
N GLY A 164 2.76 13.92 10.31
CA GLY A 164 1.76 14.36 9.33
C GLY A 164 2.32 14.61 7.94
N ASN A 165 3.58 14.24 7.65
CA ASN A 165 4.14 14.36 6.31
C ASN A 165 3.64 13.21 5.43
N VAL A 166 3.21 13.52 4.21
CA VAL A 166 2.75 12.54 3.23
C VAL A 166 3.83 12.32 2.18
N SER A 167 4.17 11.07 1.93
CA SER A 167 5.15 10.70 0.92
C SER A 167 4.63 10.96 -0.50
N VAL A 168 5.55 11.04 -1.47
CA VAL A 168 5.20 10.79 -2.88
C VAL A 168 4.72 9.35 -3.05
N PRO A 169 3.94 9.04 -4.10
CA PRO A 169 3.59 7.65 -4.41
C PRO A 169 4.83 6.78 -4.63
N SER A 170 4.72 5.50 -4.31
CA SER A 170 5.72 4.48 -4.64
C SER A 170 5.89 4.35 -6.16
N ASN A 171 6.91 3.62 -6.59
CA ASN A 171 6.94 3.10 -7.95
C ASN A 171 5.68 2.26 -8.20
N PRO A 172 5.08 2.36 -9.39
CA PRO A 172 3.86 1.63 -9.72
C PRO A 172 4.14 0.15 -10.01
N MET A 173 3.19 -0.70 -9.64
CA MET A 173 3.05 -2.08 -10.07
C MET A 173 1.88 -2.17 -11.04
N THR A 174 2.00 -2.96 -12.11
CA THR A 174 0.89 -3.28 -13.01
C THR A 174 0.26 -4.60 -12.58
N LEU A 175 -1.04 -4.58 -12.31
CA LEU A 175 -1.84 -5.75 -11.94
C LEU A 175 -2.84 -6.05 -13.06
N TYR A 176 -2.94 -7.31 -13.46
CA TYR A 176 -3.98 -7.78 -14.39
C TYR A 176 -4.97 -8.68 -13.66
N ILE A 177 -6.26 -8.33 -13.74
CA ILE A 177 -7.33 -9.15 -13.16
C ILE A 177 -8.19 -9.70 -14.29
N ASP A 178 -8.32 -11.03 -14.35
CA ASP A 178 -9.30 -11.71 -15.20
C ASP A 178 -9.95 -12.86 -14.42
N TYR A 179 -11.19 -12.62 -14.00
CA TYR A 179 -12.00 -13.63 -13.33
C TYR A 179 -13.03 -14.28 -14.26
N THR A 180 -12.93 -14.01 -15.57
CA THR A 180 -13.85 -14.53 -16.55
C THR A 180 -13.39 -15.94 -16.96
N ALA A 181 -14.19 -16.94 -16.69
CA ALA A 181 -13.90 -18.29 -17.15
C ALA A 181 -13.88 -18.35 -18.68
N PRO A 182 -12.99 -19.13 -19.29
CA PRO A 182 -13.01 -19.37 -20.72
C PRO A 182 -14.31 -20.07 -21.13
N ASN A 183 -14.66 -19.97 -22.41
CA ASN A 183 -15.79 -20.70 -22.95
C ASN A 183 -15.59 -22.21 -22.82
N ASN A 184 -16.70 -22.94 -22.68
CA ASN A 184 -16.64 -24.40 -22.64
C ASN A 184 -15.99 -24.95 -23.93
N PRO A 185 -15.09 -25.92 -23.79
CA PRO A 185 -14.56 -26.63 -24.93
C PRO A 185 -15.68 -27.40 -25.65
N GLY A 186 -15.46 -27.75 -26.90
CA GLY A 186 -16.36 -28.63 -27.63
C GLY A 186 -16.25 -30.08 -27.16
N GLU A 187 -17.20 -30.90 -27.60
CA GLU A 187 -17.16 -32.34 -27.37
C GLU A 187 -15.87 -32.94 -27.94
N PRO A 188 -15.17 -33.81 -27.18
CA PRO A 188 -14.03 -34.54 -27.72
C PRO A 188 -14.46 -35.50 -28.81
N ILE A 189 -13.65 -35.64 -29.85
CA ILE A 189 -13.94 -36.50 -31.00
C ILE A 189 -12.90 -37.61 -31.06
N LEU A 190 -13.34 -38.87 -31.05
CA LEU A 190 -12.46 -39.99 -31.36
C LEU A 190 -12.06 -39.93 -32.82
N ASN A 191 -10.76 -39.89 -33.11
CA ASN A 191 -10.29 -39.84 -34.50
C ASN A 191 -10.63 -41.14 -35.23
N SER A 192 -11.01 -41.02 -36.49
CA SER A 192 -11.32 -42.18 -37.37
C SER A 192 -10.15 -43.16 -37.53
N SER A 193 -8.90 -42.68 -37.27
CA SER A 193 -7.72 -43.55 -37.22
C SER A 193 -7.71 -44.47 -36.01
N SER A 194 -8.38 -44.07 -34.93
CA SER A 194 -8.52 -44.83 -33.69
C SER A 194 -9.87 -45.49 -33.52
N ASP A 195 -10.85 -45.09 -34.29
CA ASP A 195 -12.17 -45.72 -34.35
C ASP A 195 -12.10 -46.93 -35.26
N LYS A 196 -11.82 -48.11 -34.71
CA LYS A 196 -11.54 -49.38 -35.42
C LYS A 196 -12.61 -50.40 -35.13
N GLY A 197 -13.23 -50.86 -36.18
CA GLY A 197 -14.28 -51.86 -36.13
C GLY A 197 -14.93 -52.00 -37.50
N GLU A 198 -16.18 -52.36 -37.58
CA GLU A 198 -16.96 -52.37 -38.84
C GLU A 198 -17.23 -50.95 -39.36
N SER A 199 -17.28 -50.01 -38.47
CA SER A 199 -17.43 -48.57 -38.77
C SER A 199 -16.30 -47.78 -38.14
N ASN A 200 -15.87 -46.69 -38.79
CA ASN A 200 -14.91 -45.72 -38.26
C ASN A 200 -15.60 -44.44 -37.76
N ALA A 201 -16.88 -44.54 -37.41
CA ALA A 201 -17.73 -43.45 -36.95
C ALA A 201 -18.74 -43.87 -35.87
N ASP A 202 -18.60 -45.08 -35.31
CA ASP A 202 -19.50 -45.61 -34.27
C ASP A 202 -18.93 -45.48 -32.85
N ARG A 203 -17.71 -44.97 -32.72
CA ARG A 203 -16.99 -44.76 -31.48
C ARG A 203 -16.63 -46.06 -30.74
N LEU A 204 -16.60 -47.19 -31.48
CA LEU A 204 -16.13 -48.48 -30.96
C LEU A 204 -14.69 -48.72 -31.42
N THR A 205 -13.83 -49.08 -30.50
CA THR A 205 -12.44 -49.37 -30.82
C THR A 205 -11.89 -50.54 -30.01
N ASN A 206 -11.00 -51.29 -30.62
CA ASN A 206 -10.20 -52.34 -29.99
C ASN A 206 -8.76 -51.87 -29.70
N GLN A 207 -8.49 -50.56 -29.85
CA GLN A 207 -7.18 -50.00 -29.60
C GLN A 207 -7.04 -49.57 -28.17
N ASP A 208 -5.93 -49.95 -27.54
CA ASP A 208 -5.54 -49.54 -26.16
C ASP A 208 -4.95 -48.14 -26.12
N ARG A 209 -4.65 -47.54 -27.28
CA ARG A 209 -4.21 -46.18 -27.46
C ARG A 209 -5.05 -45.50 -28.51
N VAL A 210 -5.69 -44.42 -28.14
CA VAL A 210 -6.62 -43.70 -29.01
C VAL A 210 -6.21 -42.25 -29.16
N ASP A 211 -6.43 -41.72 -30.36
CA ASP A 211 -6.28 -40.32 -30.71
C ASP A 211 -7.63 -39.63 -30.55
N ILE A 212 -7.67 -38.59 -29.74
CA ILE A 212 -8.86 -37.77 -29.49
C ILE A 212 -8.57 -36.33 -29.95
N THR A 213 -9.42 -35.78 -30.76
CA THR A 213 -9.39 -34.38 -31.15
C THR A 213 -10.19 -33.56 -30.17
N LEU A 214 -9.56 -32.54 -29.57
CA LEU A 214 -10.22 -31.54 -28.76
C LEU A 214 -10.61 -30.35 -29.62
N THR A 215 -11.83 -29.86 -29.43
CA THR A 215 -12.39 -28.76 -30.24
C THR A 215 -12.69 -27.55 -29.36
N ASN A 216 -12.73 -26.37 -29.98
CA ASN A 216 -12.96 -25.08 -29.30
C ASN A 216 -11.98 -24.79 -28.16
N ILE A 217 -10.73 -25.27 -28.28
CA ILE A 217 -9.64 -24.91 -27.37
C ILE A 217 -9.02 -23.61 -27.90
N LEU A 218 -9.00 -22.61 -27.04
CA LEU A 218 -8.34 -21.32 -27.34
C LEU A 218 -6.82 -21.45 -27.20
N PRO A 219 -6.02 -20.85 -28.10
CA PRO A 219 -4.57 -20.82 -27.95
C PRO A 219 -4.16 -20.15 -26.64
N GLY A 220 -3.17 -20.70 -25.95
CA GLY A 220 -2.65 -20.18 -24.68
C GLY A 220 -3.37 -20.69 -23.43
N TYR A 221 -4.42 -21.49 -23.56
CA TYR A 221 -5.08 -22.15 -22.43
C TYR A 221 -4.58 -23.59 -22.24
N SER A 222 -4.48 -24.01 -20.98
CA SER A 222 -4.21 -25.42 -20.64
C SER A 222 -5.52 -26.19 -20.56
N GLY A 223 -5.59 -27.35 -21.20
CA GLY A 223 -6.73 -28.26 -21.13
C GLY A 223 -6.42 -29.44 -20.20
N LEU A 224 -7.40 -29.82 -19.40
CA LEU A 224 -7.37 -31.06 -18.63
C LEU A 224 -8.34 -32.06 -19.26
N ILE A 225 -7.86 -33.27 -19.52
CA ILE A 225 -8.67 -34.38 -20.01
C ILE A 225 -8.95 -35.32 -18.86
N TYR A 226 -10.22 -35.55 -18.57
CA TYR A 226 -10.66 -36.51 -17.58
C TYR A 226 -11.20 -37.73 -18.34
N LEU A 227 -10.63 -38.89 -18.02
CA LEU A 227 -11.18 -40.17 -18.42
C LEU A 227 -11.91 -40.77 -17.26
N ALA A 228 -13.20 -40.99 -17.39
CA ALA A 228 -13.98 -41.71 -16.40
C ALA A 228 -14.26 -43.11 -16.89
N ASP A 229 -14.09 -44.12 -16.06
CA ASP A 229 -14.54 -45.45 -16.40
C ASP A 229 -16.08 -45.42 -16.45
N GLY A 230 -16.59 -45.73 -17.63
CA GLY A 230 -18.03 -45.89 -17.79
C GLY A 230 -18.50 -47.03 -16.92
N VAL A 231 -19.44 -46.76 -16.04
CA VAL A 231 -20.18 -47.81 -15.32
C VAL A 231 -21.30 -48.20 -16.31
N ASP A 232 -21.20 -49.43 -16.83
CA ASP A 232 -22.29 -50.05 -17.60
C ASP A 232 -23.58 -50.17 -16.78
#